data_742b5df1a0fca135d17736f3588127ed
#
_entry.id   742b5df1a0fca135d17736f3588127ed
#
_cell.length_a   1.000
_cell.length_b   1.000
_cell.length_c   1.000
_cell.angle_alpha   90.00
_cell.angle_beta   90.00
_cell.angle_gamma   90.00
#
_symmetry.space_group_name_H-M   'P 1'
#
loop_
_entity.id
_entity.type
_entity.pdbx_description
1 polymer ?
#
loop_
_entity_poly.entity_id
_entity_poly.type
_entity_poly.pdbx_seq_one_letter_code
_entity_poly.pdbx_strand_id
1 'polypeptide(L)'
;MGRKNKSYYKDLHQQAYDRLNGMQAFGESKKEAIANGTDRGKIFSFNTYQTYWKHTKYFLKYIKETHPECTTLKSAKKYVNEWLQLRTDQGLSAWTIQTEAKALSKLYGIQPDDDGYFKPPKRNREDIKRSRGDRVRDRHFSEENNDELVKFCKGTGLRRSELMELRGKDLVTRAQIEAELARLNALPASERSAATDKRLEMLQDTRLFDEEYFTYVRNGKGGRKRLSPIIGQFAGQIIGRIKDTPAEEKV
;
A
#
# COMPACT_ATOMS: atom_id res chain seq x y z
N MET A 1 50.02 -0.52 -29.45
CA MET A 1 48.72 -1.23 -29.57
C MET A 1 47.81 -0.78 -28.42
N GLY A 2 46.83 0.09 -28.75
CA GLY A 2 45.88 0.60 -27.73
C GLY A 2 44.93 -0.51 -27.27
N ARG A 3 44.83 -0.72 -25.97
CA ARG A 3 43.78 -1.56 -25.37
C ARG A 3 42.41 -0.97 -25.76
N LYS A 4 41.66 -1.66 -26.63
CA LYS A 4 40.24 -1.36 -26.85
C LYS A 4 39.54 -1.50 -25.50
N ASN A 5 39.09 -0.40 -24.93
CA ASN A 5 38.17 -0.42 -23.78
C ASN A 5 36.95 -1.26 -24.21
N LYS A 6 36.83 -2.48 -23.64
CA LYS A 6 35.58 -3.24 -23.73
C LYS A 6 34.52 -2.39 -23.04
N SER A 7 33.71 -1.70 -23.83
CA SER A 7 32.49 -1.05 -23.37
C SER A 7 31.68 -2.15 -22.65
N TYR A 8 31.55 -2.04 -21.33
CA TYR A 8 30.78 -2.97 -20.53
C TYR A 8 29.29 -2.70 -20.85
N TYR A 9 28.77 -3.42 -21.83
CA TYR A 9 27.34 -3.36 -22.13
C TYR A 9 26.58 -3.99 -20.98
N LYS A 10 25.82 -3.15 -20.25
CA LYS A 10 24.90 -3.63 -19.22
C LYS A 10 23.86 -4.52 -19.88
N ASP A 11 23.63 -5.71 -19.34
CA ASP A 11 22.56 -6.57 -19.80
C ASP A 11 21.16 -5.95 -19.50
N LEU A 12 20.11 -6.52 -20.06
CA LEU A 12 18.74 -6.02 -19.87
C LEU A 12 18.34 -5.94 -18.40
N HIS A 13 18.79 -6.90 -17.60
CA HIS A 13 18.48 -6.95 -16.17
C HIS A 13 19.11 -5.75 -15.45
N GLN A 14 20.40 -5.48 -15.72
CA GLN A 14 21.11 -4.35 -15.12
C GLN A 14 20.53 -3.00 -15.58
N GLN A 15 20.17 -2.89 -16.88
CA GLN A 15 19.54 -1.67 -17.40
C GLN A 15 18.22 -1.38 -16.68
N ALA A 16 17.37 -2.40 -16.48
CA ALA A 16 16.09 -2.25 -15.81
C ALA A 16 16.26 -1.97 -14.31
N TYR A 17 17.22 -2.64 -13.66
CA TYR A 17 17.55 -2.42 -12.27
C TYR A 17 17.99 -0.97 -12.03
N ASP A 18 18.95 -0.49 -12.78
CA ASP A 18 19.45 0.88 -12.67
C ASP A 18 18.33 1.90 -12.88
N ARG A 19 17.47 1.66 -13.87
CA ARG A 19 16.35 2.56 -14.16
C ARG A 19 15.33 2.62 -13.03
N LEU A 20 14.87 1.46 -12.51
CA LEU A 20 13.91 1.42 -11.40
C LEU A 20 14.54 1.93 -10.09
N ASN A 21 15.82 1.65 -9.88
CA ASN A 21 16.56 2.13 -8.71
C ASN A 21 16.67 3.66 -8.70
N GLY A 22 16.93 4.26 -9.84
CA GLY A 22 16.94 5.72 -9.99
C GLY A 22 15.59 6.42 -9.79
N MET A 23 14.48 5.65 -9.72
CA MET A 23 13.14 6.16 -9.46
C MET A 23 12.74 6.13 -7.97
N GLN A 24 13.59 5.63 -7.10
CA GLN A 24 13.29 5.54 -5.66
C GLN A 24 13.16 6.94 -5.04
N ALA A 25 12.04 7.15 -4.37
CA ALA A 25 11.70 8.38 -3.63
C ALA A 25 11.06 7.99 -2.29
N PHE A 26 11.72 7.04 -1.57
CA PHE A 26 11.20 6.52 -0.31
C PHE A 26 11.25 7.61 0.77
N GLY A 27 10.13 7.75 1.50
CA GLY A 27 9.98 8.78 2.52
C GLY A 27 9.44 10.12 2.00
N GLU A 28 9.43 10.36 0.68
CA GLU A 28 8.78 11.54 0.12
C GLU A 28 7.25 11.41 0.16
N SER A 29 6.56 12.55 0.31
CA SER A 29 5.11 12.60 0.26
C SER A 29 4.60 12.46 -1.18
N LYS A 30 3.95 11.33 -1.47
CA LYS A 30 3.32 11.13 -2.79
C LYS A 30 2.26 12.19 -3.09
N LYS A 31 1.51 12.65 -2.07
CA LYS A 31 0.46 13.65 -2.23
C LYS A 31 1.05 15.00 -2.66
N GLU A 32 2.13 15.42 -2.03
CA GLU A 32 2.83 16.65 -2.38
C GLU A 32 3.49 16.55 -3.76
N ALA A 33 4.10 15.40 -4.07
CA ALA A 33 4.69 15.18 -5.39
C ALA A 33 3.64 15.28 -6.51
N ILE A 34 2.42 14.73 -6.31
CA ILE A 34 1.31 14.87 -7.26
C ILE A 34 0.88 16.34 -7.36
N ALA A 35 0.69 17.04 -6.23
CA ALA A 35 0.29 18.45 -6.23
C ALA A 35 1.30 19.35 -6.97
N ASN A 36 2.58 19.00 -6.89
CA ASN A 36 3.68 19.72 -7.53
C ASN A 36 4.03 19.20 -8.95
N GLY A 37 3.31 18.20 -9.47
CA GLY A 37 3.57 17.58 -10.77
C GLY A 37 4.92 16.84 -10.87
N THR A 38 5.53 16.46 -9.74
CA THR A 38 6.86 15.82 -9.66
C THR A 38 6.78 14.31 -9.36
N ASP A 39 5.60 13.72 -9.39
CA ASP A 39 5.38 12.29 -9.11
C ASP A 39 5.75 11.39 -10.29
N ARG A 40 5.85 11.95 -11.49
CA ARG A 40 6.25 11.22 -12.69
C ARG A 40 7.67 10.66 -12.51
N GLY A 41 7.85 9.38 -12.77
CA GLY A 41 9.16 8.74 -12.61
C GLY A 41 9.57 8.39 -11.17
N LYS A 42 8.75 8.65 -10.16
CA LYS A 42 9.06 8.34 -8.75
C LYS A 42 8.34 7.09 -8.23
N ILE A 43 8.99 6.33 -7.36
CA ILE A 43 8.45 5.17 -6.62
C ILE A 43 8.57 5.46 -5.14
N PHE A 44 7.44 5.72 -4.47
CA PHE A 44 7.37 6.26 -3.11
C PHE A 44 7.41 5.19 -1.99
N SER A 45 7.34 3.91 -2.30
CA SER A 45 7.41 2.86 -1.28
C SER A 45 8.25 1.68 -1.72
N PHE A 46 8.98 1.10 -0.77
CA PHE A 46 9.80 -0.07 -0.98
C PHE A 46 8.98 -1.28 -1.48
N ASN A 47 7.78 -1.49 -0.93
CA ASN A 47 6.91 -2.59 -1.38
C ASN A 47 6.46 -2.41 -2.85
N THR A 48 6.21 -1.16 -3.29
CA THR A 48 5.89 -0.88 -4.69
C THR A 48 7.10 -1.15 -5.58
N TYR A 49 8.29 -0.71 -5.14
CA TYR A 49 9.54 -0.99 -5.85
C TYR A 49 9.78 -2.49 -6.01
N GLN A 50 9.67 -3.26 -4.92
CA GLN A 50 9.84 -4.72 -4.97
C GLN A 50 8.82 -5.39 -5.91
N THR A 51 7.57 -4.94 -5.87
CA THR A 51 6.52 -5.45 -6.74
C THR A 51 6.83 -5.17 -8.21
N TYR A 52 7.20 -3.92 -8.54
CA TYR A 52 7.54 -3.55 -9.91
C TYR A 52 8.78 -4.27 -10.40
N TRP A 53 9.80 -4.39 -9.56
CA TRP A 53 11.01 -5.15 -9.87
C TRP A 53 10.71 -6.63 -10.15
N LYS A 54 9.86 -7.26 -9.32
CA LYS A 54 9.43 -8.64 -9.53
C LYS A 54 8.76 -8.85 -10.88
N HIS A 55 7.79 -8.01 -11.23
CA HIS A 55 7.06 -8.13 -12.49
C HIS A 55 7.93 -7.76 -13.71
N THR A 56 8.82 -6.79 -13.56
CA THR A 56 9.81 -6.47 -14.57
C THR A 56 10.72 -7.67 -14.86
N LYS A 57 11.19 -8.39 -13.84
CA LYS A 57 12.02 -9.60 -14.05
C LYS A 57 11.30 -10.68 -14.84
N TYR A 58 9.99 -10.84 -14.67
CA TYR A 58 9.24 -11.83 -15.47
C TYR A 58 9.22 -11.44 -16.96
N PHE A 59 9.00 -10.18 -17.25
CA PHE A 59 9.07 -9.68 -18.62
C PHE A 59 10.49 -9.83 -19.22
N LEU A 60 11.53 -9.47 -18.47
CA LEU A 60 12.91 -9.62 -18.95
C LEU A 60 13.31 -11.08 -19.19
N LYS A 61 12.81 -11.99 -18.37
CA LYS A 61 13.00 -13.43 -18.61
C LYS A 61 12.34 -13.84 -19.92
N TYR A 62 11.10 -13.44 -20.16
CA TYR A 62 10.40 -13.67 -21.41
C TYR A 62 11.19 -13.14 -22.61
N ILE A 63 11.66 -11.89 -22.56
CA ILE A 63 12.47 -11.30 -23.64
C ILE A 63 13.74 -12.13 -23.89
N LYS A 64 14.43 -12.56 -22.84
CA LYS A 64 15.64 -13.37 -22.97
C LYS A 64 15.38 -14.73 -23.65
N GLU A 65 14.22 -15.34 -23.38
CA GLU A 65 13.86 -16.66 -23.89
C GLU A 65 13.28 -16.61 -25.30
N THR A 66 12.50 -15.58 -25.65
CA THR A 66 11.77 -15.50 -26.93
C THR A 66 12.37 -14.51 -27.92
N HIS A 67 13.09 -13.49 -27.45
CA HIS A 67 13.66 -12.40 -28.25
C HIS A 67 15.12 -12.12 -27.87
N PRO A 68 16.02 -13.12 -27.99
CA PRO A 68 17.42 -13.01 -27.54
C PRO A 68 18.21 -11.92 -28.25
N GLU A 69 17.73 -11.48 -29.43
CA GLU A 69 18.28 -10.35 -30.17
C GLU A 69 18.09 -8.99 -29.46
N CYS A 70 17.16 -8.92 -28.51
CA CYS A 70 16.89 -7.71 -27.75
C CYS A 70 17.91 -7.52 -26.63
N THR A 71 18.89 -6.65 -26.83
CA THR A 71 19.94 -6.35 -25.83
C THR A 71 19.70 -5.05 -25.07
N THR A 72 18.67 -4.26 -25.42
CA THR A 72 18.35 -2.99 -24.77
C THR A 72 16.89 -2.91 -24.35
N LEU A 73 16.60 -2.15 -23.30
CA LEU A 73 15.21 -1.87 -22.89
C LEU A 73 14.40 -1.20 -24.00
N LYS A 74 15.06 -0.34 -24.82
CA LYS A 74 14.40 0.32 -25.95
C LYS A 74 13.90 -0.70 -26.97
N SER A 75 14.72 -1.70 -27.33
CA SER A 75 14.31 -2.76 -28.27
C SER A 75 13.27 -3.70 -27.68
N ALA A 76 13.32 -3.97 -26.38
CA ALA A 76 12.37 -4.83 -25.69
C ALA A 76 10.96 -4.19 -25.55
N LYS A 77 10.86 -2.85 -25.55
CA LYS A 77 9.59 -2.12 -25.36
C LYS A 77 8.48 -2.59 -26.29
N LYS A 78 8.79 -2.88 -27.56
CA LYS A 78 7.79 -3.27 -28.57
C LYS A 78 7.05 -4.58 -28.22
N TYR A 79 7.62 -5.42 -27.37
CA TYR A 79 7.06 -6.71 -26.97
C TYR A 79 6.22 -6.66 -25.68
N VAL A 80 6.02 -5.48 -25.08
CA VAL A 80 5.25 -5.37 -23.83
C VAL A 80 3.80 -5.80 -24.03
N ASN A 81 3.15 -5.39 -25.13
CA ASN A 81 1.76 -5.78 -25.38
C ASN A 81 1.64 -7.28 -25.67
N GLU A 82 2.59 -7.86 -26.39
CA GLU A 82 2.66 -9.31 -26.62
C GLU A 82 2.80 -10.07 -25.29
N TRP A 83 3.68 -9.62 -24.40
CA TRP A 83 3.81 -10.17 -23.06
C TRP A 83 2.51 -10.11 -22.27
N LEU A 84 1.86 -8.95 -22.23
CA LEU A 84 0.61 -8.79 -21.47
C LEU A 84 -0.53 -9.64 -22.04
N GLN A 85 -0.57 -9.83 -23.37
CA GLN A 85 -1.50 -10.73 -24.03
C GLN A 85 -1.21 -12.19 -23.65
N LEU A 86 0.04 -12.62 -23.71
CA LEU A 86 0.47 -13.95 -23.27
C LEU A 86 0.04 -14.22 -21.82
N ARG A 87 0.17 -13.23 -20.92
CA ARG A 87 -0.26 -13.36 -19.51
C ARG A 87 -1.78 -13.47 -19.40
N THR A 88 -2.51 -12.82 -20.29
CA THR A 88 -3.97 -12.94 -20.37
C THR A 88 -4.37 -14.33 -20.83
N ASP A 89 -3.73 -14.84 -21.87
CA ASP A 89 -3.98 -16.17 -22.45
C ASP A 89 -3.63 -17.31 -21.47
N GLN A 90 -2.66 -17.08 -20.57
CA GLN A 90 -2.33 -17.95 -19.46
C GLN A 90 -3.38 -17.94 -18.34
N GLY A 91 -4.45 -17.18 -18.45
CA GLY A 91 -5.53 -17.10 -17.49
C GLY A 91 -5.18 -16.39 -16.17
N LEU A 92 -4.15 -15.50 -16.16
CA LEU A 92 -3.85 -14.71 -14.98
C LEU A 92 -4.97 -13.71 -14.69
N SER A 93 -5.16 -13.42 -13.39
CA SER A 93 -6.21 -12.48 -12.98
C SER A 93 -5.94 -11.07 -13.55
N ALA A 94 -7.01 -10.36 -13.92
CA ALA A 94 -6.93 -8.97 -14.39
C ALA A 94 -6.19 -8.04 -13.41
N TRP A 95 -6.20 -8.35 -12.09
CA TRP A 95 -5.41 -7.64 -11.06
C TRP A 95 -3.91 -7.84 -11.25
N THR A 96 -3.49 -9.07 -11.55
CA THR A 96 -2.07 -9.40 -11.79
C THR A 96 -1.59 -8.71 -13.05
N ILE A 97 -2.33 -8.85 -14.16
CA ILE A 97 -1.98 -8.25 -15.45
C ILE A 97 -1.92 -6.72 -15.34
N GLN A 98 -2.86 -6.10 -14.61
CA GLN A 98 -2.82 -4.65 -14.38
C GLN A 98 -1.60 -4.23 -13.54
N THR A 99 -1.15 -5.07 -12.61
CA THR A 99 0.07 -4.80 -11.84
C THR A 99 1.31 -4.91 -12.71
N GLU A 100 1.37 -5.90 -13.60
CA GLU A 100 2.44 -6.05 -14.61
C GLU A 100 2.46 -4.87 -15.57
N ALA A 101 1.30 -4.48 -16.11
CA ALA A 101 1.19 -3.32 -16.99
C ALA A 101 1.68 -2.02 -16.30
N LYS A 102 1.31 -1.81 -15.04
CA LYS A 102 1.79 -0.66 -14.26
C LYS A 102 3.30 -0.70 -14.02
N ALA A 103 3.86 -1.88 -13.74
CA ALA A 103 5.30 -2.03 -13.54
C ALA A 103 6.08 -1.69 -14.83
N LEU A 104 5.61 -2.20 -15.97
CA LEU A 104 6.23 -1.94 -17.27
C LEU A 104 6.00 -0.50 -17.74
N SER A 105 4.80 0.06 -17.52
CA SER A 105 4.55 1.48 -17.80
C SER A 105 5.50 2.38 -17.00
N LYS A 106 5.72 2.06 -15.70
CA LYS A 106 6.70 2.78 -14.89
C LYS A 106 8.12 2.61 -15.41
N LEU A 107 8.52 1.38 -15.76
CA LEU A 107 9.84 1.10 -16.35
C LEU A 107 10.09 1.93 -17.62
N TYR A 108 9.09 2.07 -18.48
CA TYR A 108 9.22 2.79 -19.74
C TYR A 108 8.84 4.28 -19.68
N GLY A 109 8.37 4.76 -18.52
CA GLY A 109 7.96 6.15 -18.32
C GLY A 109 6.65 6.51 -19.03
N ILE A 110 5.80 5.52 -19.33
CA ILE A 110 4.51 5.70 -20.00
C ILE A 110 3.44 5.99 -18.95
N GLN A 111 2.62 7.00 -19.18
CA GLN A 111 1.49 7.37 -18.32
C GLN A 111 0.18 6.80 -18.86
N PRO A 112 -0.89 6.71 -18.04
CA PRO A 112 -2.21 6.20 -18.47
C PRO A 112 -2.86 6.98 -19.61
N ASP A 113 -2.51 8.25 -19.76
CA ASP A 113 -2.99 9.21 -20.75
C ASP A 113 -2.09 9.33 -21.97
N ASP A 114 -0.93 8.67 -21.97
CA ASP A 114 -0.01 8.67 -23.11
C ASP A 114 -0.52 7.75 -24.23
N ASP A 115 -0.28 8.12 -25.48
CA ASP A 115 -0.43 7.24 -26.63
C ASP A 115 0.49 6.02 -26.46
N GLY A 116 -0.08 4.81 -26.68
CA GLY A 116 0.64 3.56 -26.47
C GLY A 116 0.70 3.08 -25.02
N TYR A 117 -0.12 3.66 -24.12
CA TYR A 117 -0.32 3.08 -22.79
C TYR A 117 -0.85 1.65 -22.88
N PHE A 118 -0.26 0.76 -22.10
CA PHE A 118 -0.64 -0.65 -22.06
C PHE A 118 -2.00 -0.81 -21.38
N LYS A 119 -3.04 -1.13 -22.17
CA LYS A 119 -4.41 -1.28 -21.67
C LYS A 119 -4.64 -2.70 -21.15
N PRO A 120 -4.55 -2.94 -19.84
CA PRO A 120 -4.87 -4.24 -19.26
C PRO A 120 -6.38 -4.50 -19.31
N PRO A 121 -6.82 -5.78 -19.24
CA PRO A 121 -8.24 -6.11 -19.21
C PRO A 121 -8.92 -5.45 -18.01
N LYS A 122 -10.23 -5.15 -18.18
CA LYS A 122 -11.07 -4.55 -17.14
C LYS A 122 -11.15 -5.50 -15.94
N ARG A 123 -11.06 -4.92 -14.75
CA ARG A 123 -11.27 -5.68 -13.51
C ARG A 123 -12.76 -5.84 -13.25
N ASN A 124 -13.23 -7.07 -13.19
CA ASN A 124 -14.58 -7.38 -12.75
C ASN A 124 -14.54 -7.93 -11.32
N ARG A 125 -15.43 -7.46 -10.47
CA ARG A 125 -15.52 -7.93 -9.08
C ARG A 125 -15.85 -9.42 -8.99
N GLU A 126 -16.56 -9.92 -9.99
CA GLU A 126 -16.96 -11.32 -10.12
C GLU A 126 -15.79 -12.28 -10.33
N ASP A 127 -14.69 -11.78 -10.91
CA ASP A 127 -13.47 -12.55 -11.16
C ASP A 127 -12.60 -12.76 -9.89
N ILE A 128 -12.99 -12.14 -8.74
CA ILE A 128 -12.26 -12.28 -7.48
C ILE A 128 -12.61 -13.61 -6.82
N LYS A 129 -11.89 -14.66 -7.17
CA LYS A 129 -12.11 -16.00 -6.62
C LYS A 129 -11.69 -16.14 -5.14
N ARG A 130 -10.70 -15.36 -4.69
CA ARG A 130 -10.11 -15.48 -3.34
C ARG A 130 -11.07 -15.24 -2.17
N SER A 131 -12.09 -14.39 -2.36
CA SER A 131 -13.04 -14.06 -1.29
C SER A 131 -14.30 -14.90 -1.29
N ARG A 132 -14.47 -15.82 -2.25
CA ARG A 132 -15.71 -16.57 -2.48
C ARG A 132 -15.56 -18.09 -2.49
N GLY A 133 -14.34 -18.61 -2.46
CA GLY A 133 -14.08 -20.05 -2.42
C GLY A 133 -13.74 -20.56 -1.03
N ASP A 134 -13.83 -21.87 -0.84
CA ASP A 134 -13.28 -22.53 0.33
C ASP A 134 -11.81 -22.14 0.49
N ARG A 135 -11.50 -21.55 1.63
CA ARG A 135 -10.12 -21.15 1.91
C ARG A 135 -9.33 -22.41 2.14
N VAL A 136 -8.29 -22.61 1.35
CA VAL A 136 -7.23 -23.53 1.73
C VAL A 136 -6.70 -23.03 3.07
N ARG A 137 -6.96 -23.79 4.14
CA ARG A 137 -6.53 -23.45 5.49
C ARG A 137 -5.01 -23.29 5.46
N ASP A 138 -4.53 -22.13 5.87
CA ASP A 138 -3.10 -21.92 6.08
C ASP A 138 -2.65 -22.93 7.12
N ARG A 139 -1.77 -23.87 6.73
CA ARG A 139 -1.28 -24.94 7.62
C ARG A 139 -0.48 -24.40 8.81
N HIS A 140 0.00 -23.16 8.71
CA HIS A 140 0.75 -22.46 9.74
C HIS A 140 -0.12 -21.51 10.58
N PHE A 141 -1.40 -21.35 10.25
CA PHE A 141 -2.32 -20.53 11.01
C PHE A 141 -3.19 -21.41 11.91
N SER A 142 -3.01 -21.28 13.23
CA SER A 142 -3.93 -21.83 14.23
C SER A 142 -4.81 -20.69 14.74
N GLU A 143 -6.13 -20.84 14.60
CA GLU A 143 -7.09 -19.86 15.13
C GLU A 143 -7.02 -19.79 16.65
N GLU A 144 -6.79 -20.93 17.32
CA GLU A 144 -6.62 -21.04 18.77
C GLU A 144 -5.39 -20.27 19.25
N ASN A 145 -4.24 -20.47 18.59
CA ASN A 145 -2.99 -19.76 18.94
C ASN A 145 -3.03 -18.25 18.59
N ASN A 146 -3.98 -17.81 17.77
CA ASN A 146 -4.14 -16.44 17.35
C ASN A 146 -5.48 -15.84 17.78
N ASP A 147 -6.19 -16.46 18.72
CA ASP A 147 -7.54 -16.09 19.12
C ASP A 147 -7.62 -14.61 19.56
N GLU A 148 -6.71 -14.17 20.43
CA GLU A 148 -6.64 -12.77 20.84
C GLU A 148 -6.43 -11.82 19.65
N LEU A 149 -5.49 -12.12 18.78
CA LEU A 149 -5.24 -11.32 17.57
C LEU A 149 -6.48 -11.22 16.68
N VAL A 150 -7.17 -12.35 16.51
CA VAL A 150 -8.39 -12.41 15.69
C VAL A 150 -9.51 -11.60 16.31
N LYS A 151 -9.71 -11.70 17.64
CA LYS A 151 -10.69 -10.90 18.39
C LYS A 151 -10.41 -9.41 18.27
N PHE A 152 -9.16 -9.00 18.47
CA PHE A 152 -8.74 -7.61 18.32
C PHE A 152 -8.98 -7.09 16.89
N CYS A 153 -8.59 -7.86 15.87
CA CYS A 153 -8.83 -7.45 14.48
C CYS A 153 -10.33 -7.31 14.17
N LYS A 154 -11.16 -8.24 14.66
CA LYS A 154 -12.61 -8.21 14.46
C LYS A 154 -13.28 -7.05 15.20
N GLY A 155 -12.88 -6.80 16.45
CA GLY A 155 -13.51 -5.79 17.28
C GLY A 155 -13.01 -4.36 17.07
N THR A 156 -11.84 -4.17 16.46
CA THR A 156 -11.27 -2.83 16.26
C THR A 156 -11.13 -2.43 14.79
N GLY A 157 -11.23 -3.39 13.85
CA GLY A 157 -10.95 -3.14 12.43
C GLY A 157 -9.50 -2.72 12.14
N LEU A 158 -8.59 -2.89 13.10
CA LEU A 158 -7.17 -2.58 12.93
C LEU A 158 -6.50 -3.56 11.99
N ARG A 159 -5.56 -3.07 11.19
CA ARG A 159 -4.65 -3.94 10.44
C ARG A 159 -3.62 -4.54 11.39
N ARG A 160 -3.07 -5.70 11.04
CA ARG A 160 -2.04 -6.36 11.85
C ARG A 160 -0.89 -5.41 12.23
N SER A 161 -0.39 -4.60 11.29
CA SER A 161 0.68 -3.64 11.56
C SER A 161 0.27 -2.52 12.51
N GLU A 162 -0.99 -2.10 12.48
CA GLU A 162 -1.54 -1.07 13.37
C GLU A 162 -1.73 -1.64 14.78
N LEU A 163 -2.19 -2.90 14.87
CA LEU A 163 -2.36 -3.60 16.13
C LEU A 163 -1.01 -3.83 16.85
N MET A 164 0.03 -4.22 16.11
CA MET A 164 1.39 -4.39 16.65
C MET A 164 2.00 -3.12 17.25
N GLU A 165 1.45 -1.95 16.94
CA GLU A 165 1.88 -0.65 17.45
C GLU A 165 0.91 -0.05 18.47
N LEU A 166 -0.21 -0.75 18.77
CA LEU A 166 -1.20 -0.31 19.74
C LEU A 166 -0.61 -0.30 21.15
N ARG A 167 -0.85 0.76 21.91
CA ARG A 167 -0.39 0.94 23.29
C ARG A 167 -1.55 1.23 24.23
N GLY A 168 -1.34 1.06 25.54
CA GLY A 168 -2.35 1.36 26.54
C GLY A 168 -2.94 2.77 26.44
N LYS A 169 -2.09 3.78 26.14
CA LYS A 169 -2.52 5.18 25.95
C LYS A 169 -3.34 5.45 24.67
N ASP A 170 -3.48 4.48 23.79
CA ASP A 170 -4.23 4.65 22.56
C ASP A 170 -5.73 4.39 22.71
N LEU A 171 -6.18 3.99 23.90
CA LEU A 171 -7.60 3.93 24.22
C LEU A 171 -8.13 5.34 24.47
N VAL A 172 -9.17 5.73 23.73
CA VAL A 172 -9.80 7.05 23.81
C VAL A 172 -11.29 6.86 24.04
N THR A 173 -11.84 7.59 24.99
CA THR A 173 -13.28 7.58 25.27
C THR A 173 -14.00 8.63 24.45
N ARG A 174 -15.32 8.45 24.25
CA ARG A 174 -16.18 9.45 23.61
C ARG A 174 -16.13 10.78 24.35
N ALA A 175 -16.18 10.77 25.67
CA ALA A 175 -16.09 11.98 26.46
C ALA A 175 -14.80 12.79 26.23
N GLN A 176 -13.65 12.09 26.06
CA GLN A 176 -12.38 12.72 25.70
C GLN A 176 -12.42 13.31 24.28
N ILE A 177 -13.04 12.61 23.33
CA ILE A 177 -13.21 13.09 21.95
C ILE A 177 -14.06 14.35 21.94
N GLU A 178 -15.20 14.36 22.63
CA GLU A 178 -16.10 15.49 22.67
C GLU A 178 -15.48 16.72 23.38
N ALA A 179 -14.75 16.49 24.46
CA ALA A 179 -14.02 17.56 25.14
C ALA A 179 -12.94 18.17 24.23
N GLU A 180 -12.20 17.35 23.49
CA GLU A 180 -11.20 17.83 22.52
C GLU A 180 -11.87 18.57 21.35
N LEU A 181 -12.98 18.05 20.82
CA LEU A 181 -13.77 18.71 19.77
C LEU A 181 -14.24 20.10 20.22
N ALA A 182 -14.80 20.20 21.42
CA ALA A 182 -15.25 21.48 21.98
C ALA A 182 -14.09 22.48 22.10
N ARG A 183 -12.96 22.02 22.64
CA ARG A 183 -11.74 22.85 22.77
C ARG A 183 -11.23 23.36 21.42
N LEU A 184 -11.11 22.48 20.43
CA LEU A 184 -10.58 22.85 19.11
C LEU A 184 -11.55 23.72 18.30
N ASN A 185 -12.87 23.53 18.46
CA ASN A 185 -13.87 24.38 17.84
C ASN A 185 -13.92 25.80 18.43
N ALA A 186 -13.55 25.94 19.70
CA ALA A 186 -13.48 27.25 20.36
C ALA A 186 -12.27 28.10 19.91
N LEU A 187 -11.28 27.51 19.21
CA LEU A 187 -10.13 28.26 18.67
C LEU A 187 -10.59 29.22 17.57
N PRO A 188 -10.13 30.49 17.59
CA PRO A 188 -10.36 31.42 16.49
C PRO A 188 -9.78 30.88 15.17
N ALA A 189 -10.39 31.24 14.04
CA ALA A 189 -9.93 30.80 12.73
C ALA A 189 -8.45 31.18 12.43
N SER A 190 -8.01 32.32 12.98
CA SER A 190 -6.62 32.77 12.85
C SER A 190 -5.59 31.93 13.59
N GLU A 191 -6.03 31.15 14.58
CA GLU A 191 -5.18 30.26 15.39
C GLU A 191 -5.22 28.80 14.93
N ARG A 192 -6.09 28.47 13.96
CA ARG A 192 -6.21 27.13 13.44
C ARG A 192 -5.13 26.85 12.39
N SER A 193 -4.31 25.85 12.67
CA SER A 193 -3.35 25.32 11.70
C SER A 193 -3.97 24.21 10.86
N ALA A 194 -3.37 23.88 9.70
CA ALA A 194 -3.76 22.72 8.90
C ALA A 194 -3.70 21.38 9.70
N ALA A 195 -2.87 21.31 10.74
CA ALA A 195 -2.82 20.15 11.63
C ALA A 195 -4.04 20.12 12.56
N THR A 196 -4.49 21.28 13.02
CA THR A 196 -5.74 21.44 13.82
C THR A 196 -6.96 21.02 12.99
N ASP A 197 -7.04 21.44 11.74
CA ASP A 197 -8.17 21.10 10.88
C ASP A 197 -8.23 19.59 10.58
N LYS A 198 -7.09 18.96 10.30
CA LYS A 198 -7.01 17.51 10.15
C LYS A 198 -7.38 16.75 11.43
N ARG A 199 -7.05 17.31 12.57
CA ARG A 199 -7.43 16.73 13.88
C ARG A 199 -8.93 16.85 14.12
N LEU A 200 -9.53 18.00 13.81
CA LEU A 200 -10.97 18.20 13.86
C LEU A 200 -11.72 17.23 12.95
N GLU A 201 -11.30 17.09 11.68
CA GLU A 201 -11.87 16.14 10.74
C GLU A 201 -11.86 14.72 11.32
N MET A 202 -10.72 14.28 11.84
CA MET A 202 -10.58 12.95 12.42
C MET A 202 -11.49 12.71 13.63
N LEU A 203 -11.67 13.72 14.49
CA LEU A 203 -12.55 13.62 15.66
C LEU A 203 -14.02 13.64 15.22
N GLN A 204 -14.38 14.44 14.22
CA GLN A 204 -15.74 14.51 13.66
C GLN A 204 -16.17 13.19 13.00
N ASP A 205 -15.24 12.46 12.37
CA ASP A 205 -15.51 11.15 11.78
C ASP A 205 -16.04 10.14 12.79
N THR A 206 -15.72 10.30 14.10
CA THR A 206 -16.24 9.42 15.16
C THR A 206 -17.74 9.54 15.39
N ARG A 207 -18.37 10.62 14.95
CA ARG A 207 -19.82 10.83 15.05
C ARG A 207 -20.65 9.87 14.19
N LEU A 208 -20.01 9.16 13.28
CA LEU A 208 -20.63 8.09 12.49
C LEU A 208 -20.87 6.80 13.29
N PHE A 209 -20.41 6.75 14.53
CA PHE A 209 -20.43 5.57 15.39
C PHE A 209 -21.05 5.95 16.76
N ASP A 210 -21.74 5.01 17.39
CA ASP A 210 -22.39 5.19 18.70
C ASP A 210 -21.52 4.66 19.87
N GLU A 211 -20.34 4.12 19.57
CA GLU A 211 -19.46 3.48 20.53
C GLU A 211 -18.87 4.49 21.52
N GLU A 212 -18.65 4.00 22.76
CA GLU A 212 -18.04 4.76 23.87
C GLU A 212 -16.50 4.77 23.77
N TYR A 213 -15.89 3.71 23.21
CA TYR A 213 -14.44 3.55 23.18
C TYR A 213 -13.90 3.41 21.77
N PHE A 214 -12.75 4.05 21.57
CA PHE A 214 -12.03 4.06 20.29
C PHE A 214 -10.55 3.75 20.52
N THR A 215 -9.89 3.21 19.49
CA THR A 215 -8.44 3.09 19.44
C THR A 215 -7.86 4.18 18.55
N TYR A 216 -6.83 4.88 19.02
CA TYR A 216 -6.11 5.87 18.22
C TYR A 216 -5.03 5.21 17.37
N VAL A 217 -5.19 5.24 16.08
CA VAL A 217 -4.21 4.75 15.10
C VAL A 217 -3.28 5.88 14.69
N ARG A 218 -2.01 5.80 15.16
CA ARG A 218 -0.99 6.84 14.90
C ARG A 218 -0.45 6.82 13.50
N ASN A 219 -0.28 5.62 12.93
CA ASN A 219 0.38 5.43 11.64
C ASN A 219 -0.35 4.37 10.80
N GLY A 220 -1.51 4.71 10.29
CA GLY A 220 -2.26 3.87 9.37
C GLY A 220 -1.65 3.85 7.96
N LYS A 221 -2.26 3.08 7.05
CA LYS A 221 -1.82 2.99 5.65
C LYS A 221 -1.71 4.39 5.01
N GLY A 222 -0.51 4.72 4.53
CA GLY A 222 -0.20 6.04 3.95
C GLY A 222 -0.02 7.15 4.99
N GLY A 223 0.36 6.80 6.23
CA GLY A 223 0.59 7.77 7.31
C GLY A 223 -0.69 8.38 7.90
N ARG A 224 -1.86 7.82 7.59
CA ARG A 224 -3.15 8.33 8.11
C ARG A 224 -3.31 8.04 9.59
N LYS A 225 -3.63 9.10 10.35
CA LYS A 225 -4.11 9.00 11.72
C LYS A 225 -5.63 8.85 11.71
N ARG A 226 -6.18 8.00 12.56
CA ARG A 226 -7.63 7.84 12.72
C ARG A 226 -8.00 7.33 14.10
N LEU A 227 -9.25 7.52 14.48
CA LEU A 227 -9.90 6.81 15.57
C LEU A 227 -10.71 5.65 14.98
N SER A 228 -10.55 4.46 15.56
CA SER A 228 -11.28 3.26 15.14
C SER A 228 -12.16 2.83 16.31
N PRO A 229 -13.49 2.68 16.11
CA PRO A 229 -14.40 2.25 17.18
C PRO A 229 -14.08 0.83 17.62
N ILE A 230 -14.31 0.53 18.91
CA ILE A 230 -14.23 -0.82 19.46
C ILE A 230 -15.63 -1.38 19.49
N ILE A 231 -15.92 -2.35 18.63
CA ILE A 231 -17.27 -2.87 18.35
C ILE A 231 -17.42 -4.35 18.62
N GLY A 232 -18.67 -4.79 18.74
CA GLY A 232 -19.07 -6.20 18.72
C GLY A 232 -18.83 -6.93 20.05
N GLN A 233 -19.05 -8.24 20.02
CA GLN A 233 -19.09 -9.10 21.21
C GLN A 233 -17.77 -9.17 22.01
N PHE A 234 -16.65 -8.81 21.41
CA PHE A 234 -15.34 -8.83 22.07
C PHE A 234 -14.93 -7.46 22.65
N ALA A 235 -15.77 -6.42 22.49
CA ALA A 235 -15.43 -5.06 22.88
C ALA A 235 -14.98 -4.95 24.36
N GLY A 236 -15.71 -5.58 25.27
CA GLY A 236 -15.36 -5.57 26.70
C GLY A 236 -13.99 -6.18 27.01
N GLN A 237 -13.66 -7.31 26.38
CA GLN A 237 -12.35 -7.96 26.55
C GLN A 237 -11.21 -7.09 25.99
N ILE A 238 -11.43 -6.48 24.82
CA ILE A 238 -10.45 -5.61 24.16
C ILE A 238 -10.18 -4.37 24.99
N ILE A 239 -11.26 -3.72 25.47
CA ILE A 239 -11.17 -2.52 26.33
C ILE A 239 -10.43 -2.85 27.62
N GLY A 240 -10.80 -3.96 28.29
CA GLY A 240 -10.12 -4.42 29.50
C GLY A 240 -8.63 -4.63 29.24
N ARG A 241 -8.26 -5.38 28.22
CA ARG A 241 -6.86 -5.63 27.86
C ARG A 241 -6.07 -4.33 27.63
N ILE A 242 -6.64 -3.35 26.90
CA ILE A 242 -5.95 -2.08 26.66
C ILE A 242 -5.84 -1.27 27.95
N LYS A 243 -6.87 -1.24 28.82
CA LYS A 243 -6.85 -0.53 30.11
C LYS A 243 -5.82 -1.11 31.07
N ASP A 244 -5.64 -2.43 31.08
CA ASP A 244 -4.70 -3.14 31.94
C ASP A 244 -3.25 -3.00 31.45
N THR A 245 -3.05 -2.52 30.21
CA THR A 245 -1.73 -2.29 29.65
C THR A 245 -1.21 -0.91 30.05
N PRO A 246 0.01 -0.78 30.61
CA PRO A 246 0.62 0.51 30.89
C PRO A 246 0.64 1.42 29.67
N ALA A 247 0.51 2.75 29.89
CA ALA A 247 0.28 3.72 28.83
C ALA A 247 1.30 3.64 27.66
N GLU A 248 2.56 3.40 27.96
CA GLU A 248 3.63 3.37 26.95
C GLU A 248 3.96 1.95 26.45
N GLU A 249 3.39 0.94 27.03
CA GLU A 249 3.60 -0.46 26.64
C GLU A 249 2.67 -0.86 25.51
N LYS A 250 3.11 -1.85 24.73
CA LYS A 250 2.30 -2.46 23.67
C LYS A 250 1.27 -3.43 24.26
N VAL A 251 0.08 -3.39 23.71
CA VAL A 251 -1.05 -4.24 24.13
C VAL A 251 -0.83 -5.70 23.73
#